data_daff77f444712a656cf77aeb30c060bf
#
_entry.id   daff77f444712a656cf77aeb30c060bf
#
_cell.length_a   1.000
_cell.length_b   1.000
_cell.length_c   1.000
_cell.angle_alpha   90.00
_cell.angle_beta   90.00
_cell.angle_gamma   90.00
#
_symmetry.space_group_name_H-M   'P 1'
#
loop_
_entity.id
_entity.type
_entity.pdbx_description
1 polymer ?
#
loop_
_entity_poly.entity_id
_entity_poly.type
_entity_poly.pdbx_seq_one_letter_code
_entity_poly.pdbx_strand_id
1 'polypeptide(L)'
;MKGKFYESEYEKALIDLLQAEGWQYTNGGNIHRQLREPLLIEDPKVNDLRVYLQNQYPDLADSDVTEVINYLRHVPGQSHFERLRNTFQLVRDGYRYTRHGDGVNFDIRFIDFDNTDCNIFRAVNQFEVAYGMKNDVRIPDVLLFVNGIPLCIFELKNPTKLDADIAQAYEQIHTRYMRDIPHLLRYCPLSCISDATDNNTRLGTTYTPYEHYYAWKKVNNEDPSAQKGIDQVRTIVKGVHEPSRFLEILRDYVYFPDEKSGREEEIVCRYPQFFATRMMSDSIRRAFKEQTSKGGTYFGATGCGKTYTMMFIARQLALRCKELGSPTVIMIVDRDDLQTQAGKLFLRSQDFLQLGTVKVISDREELKTELSLRDSGGFFICTIQKFCESIGELNTRRNIICFSDEAHRTQIRLSSKIKVVEHKDIEAKVEQTSAGAVAVRIIDESK
;
A
#
# COMPACT_ATOMS: atom_id res chain seq x y z
N MET A 1 9.27 23.89 -36.36
CA MET A 1 9.91 24.35 -35.11
C MET A 1 9.63 23.34 -34.05
N LYS A 2 10.64 22.53 -33.61
CA LYS A 2 10.51 21.71 -32.42
C LYS A 2 10.52 22.65 -31.22
N GLY A 3 9.37 22.85 -30.59
CA GLY A 3 9.26 23.69 -29.40
C GLY A 3 10.19 23.15 -28.30
N LYS A 4 11.01 24.02 -27.72
CA LYS A 4 11.74 23.71 -26.51
C LYS A 4 10.72 23.53 -25.40
N PHE A 5 10.46 22.29 -25.02
CA PHE A 5 9.67 21.96 -23.82
C PHE A 5 10.56 22.29 -22.61
N TYR A 6 10.18 23.26 -21.81
CA TYR A 6 10.91 23.63 -20.61
C TYR A 6 10.45 22.78 -19.42
N GLU A 7 11.34 22.48 -18.48
CA GLU A 7 11.02 21.77 -17.24
C GLU A 7 9.86 22.45 -16.47
N SER A 8 9.83 23.79 -16.49
CA SER A 8 8.73 24.58 -15.93
C SER A 8 7.37 24.38 -16.64
N GLU A 9 7.37 24.11 -17.94
CA GLU A 9 6.13 23.79 -18.67
C GLU A 9 5.62 22.39 -18.32
N TYR A 10 6.55 21.46 -18.08
CA TYR A 10 6.22 20.11 -17.64
C TYR A 10 5.66 20.10 -16.21
N GLU A 11 6.33 20.79 -15.28
CA GLU A 11 5.86 21.00 -13.92
C GLU A 11 4.45 21.60 -13.91
N LYS A 12 4.21 22.65 -14.72
CA LYS A 12 2.88 23.24 -14.88
C LYS A 12 1.86 22.25 -15.41
N ALA A 13 2.20 21.47 -16.45
CA ALA A 13 1.29 20.46 -17.00
C ALA A 13 0.92 19.39 -15.98
N LEU A 14 1.87 18.97 -15.12
CA LEU A 14 1.60 18.06 -14.01
C LEU A 14 0.63 18.68 -13.00
N ILE A 15 0.85 19.94 -12.63
CA ILE A 15 -0.02 20.67 -11.71
C ILE A 15 -1.44 20.80 -12.27
N ASP A 16 -1.58 21.18 -13.55
CA ASP A 16 -2.88 21.28 -14.22
C ASP A 16 -3.64 19.94 -14.22
N LEU A 17 -2.93 18.82 -14.41
CA LEU A 17 -3.51 17.47 -14.32
C LEU A 17 -3.94 17.13 -12.89
N LEU A 18 -3.15 17.46 -11.88
CA LEU A 18 -3.49 17.25 -10.47
C LEU A 18 -4.72 18.07 -10.06
N GLN A 19 -4.78 19.34 -10.50
CA GLN A 19 -5.95 20.19 -10.23
C GLN A 19 -7.22 19.63 -10.88
N ALA A 20 -7.11 19.04 -12.08
CA ALA A 20 -8.24 18.38 -12.74
C ALA A 20 -8.77 17.16 -11.97
N GLU A 21 -7.93 16.54 -11.13
CA GLU A 21 -8.32 15.43 -10.26
C GLU A 21 -8.69 15.90 -8.82
N GLY A 22 -8.83 17.21 -8.59
CA GLY A 22 -9.33 17.76 -7.33
C GLY A 22 -8.25 18.25 -6.35
N TRP A 23 -6.97 18.27 -6.72
CA TRP A 23 -5.93 18.85 -5.88
C TRP A 23 -5.98 20.38 -5.91
N GLN A 24 -5.92 21.00 -4.75
CA GLN A 24 -5.64 22.44 -4.67
C GLN A 24 -4.19 22.70 -5.05
N TYR A 25 -3.90 23.86 -5.62
CA TYR A 25 -2.54 24.23 -5.94
C TYR A 25 -2.09 25.47 -5.17
N THR A 26 -0.84 25.44 -4.71
CA THR A 26 -0.18 26.61 -4.11
C THR A 26 1.30 26.63 -4.52
N ASN A 27 1.80 27.80 -4.91
CA ASN A 27 3.23 27.98 -5.10
C ASN A 27 3.92 28.09 -3.73
N GLY A 28 4.93 27.29 -3.46
CA GLY A 28 5.63 27.22 -2.17
C GLY A 28 6.32 28.50 -1.77
N GLY A 29 6.74 29.33 -2.73
CA GLY A 29 7.29 30.67 -2.48
C GLY A 29 6.27 31.65 -1.88
N ASN A 30 4.97 31.35 -1.98
CA ASN A 30 3.90 32.16 -1.39
C ASN A 30 3.48 31.68 0.02
N ILE A 31 4.09 30.61 0.54
CA ILE A 31 3.77 30.05 1.86
C ILE A 31 4.73 30.62 2.90
N HIS A 32 4.20 31.33 3.89
CA HIS A 32 4.99 31.89 4.97
C HIS A 32 5.28 30.84 6.03
N ARG A 33 6.51 30.32 6.06
CA ARG A 33 6.95 29.29 6.99
C ARG A 33 8.46 29.35 7.23
N GLN A 34 8.93 28.68 8.28
CA GLN A 34 10.34 28.40 8.41
C GLN A 34 10.75 27.39 7.32
N LEU A 35 11.86 27.66 6.61
CA LEU A 35 12.30 26.81 5.50
C LEU A 35 12.68 25.38 5.91
N ARG A 36 12.86 25.12 7.22
CA ARG A 36 13.09 23.78 7.78
C ARG A 36 11.81 23.04 8.18
N GLU A 37 10.67 23.73 8.15
CA GLU A 37 9.39 23.12 8.48
C GLU A 37 8.78 22.43 7.24
N PRO A 38 8.66 21.10 7.22
CA PRO A 38 8.09 20.39 6.08
C PRO A 38 6.56 20.34 6.09
N LEU A 39 5.91 20.63 7.24
CA LEU A 39 4.47 20.55 7.38
C LEU A 39 3.82 21.91 7.07
N LEU A 40 2.59 21.89 6.56
CA LEU A 40 1.80 23.10 6.33
C LEU A 40 1.01 23.46 7.60
N ILE A 41 1.63 24.24 8.49
CA ILE A 41 1.11 24.55 9.83
C ILE A 41 1.30 26.00 10.29
N GLU A 42 2.15 26.79 9.60
CA GLU A 42 2.56 28.11 10.07
C GLU A 42 1.87 29.25 9.33
N ASP A 43 1.54 29.07 8.05
CA ASP A 43 0.94 30.12 7.24
C ASP A 43 -0.54 30.33 7.60
N PRO A 44 -1.00 31.56 7.78
CA PRO A 44 -2.42 31.84 8.11
C PRO A 44 -3.44 31.37 7.07
N LYS A 45 -3.01 31.22 5.81
CA LYS A 45 -3.87 30.79 4.70
C LYS A 45 -3.63 29.34 4.26
N VAL A 46 -2.47 28.77 4.60
CA VAL A 46 -2.03 27.43 4.21
C VAL A 46 -1.50 26.70 5.43
N ASN A 47 -2.40 26.41 6.38
CA ASN A 47 -2.13 25.68 7.63
C ASN A 47 -2.98 24.41 7.69
N ASP A 48 -3.00 23.68 6.59
CA ASP A 48 -3.92 22.58 6.32
C ASP A 48 -3.99 21.54 7.46
N LEU A 49 -2.86 21.27 8.13
CA LEU A 49 -2.84 20.28 9.22
C LEU A 49 -3.62 20.78 10.45
N ARG A 50 -3.51 22.06 10.79
CA ARG A 50 -4.29 22.64 11.91
C ARG A 50 -5.78 22.68 11.56
N VAL A 51 -6.11 23.14 10.37
CA VAL A 51 -7.49 23.21 9.89
C VAL A 51 -8.14 21.81 9.89
N TYR A 52 -7.43 20.81 9.39
CA TYR A 52 -7.94 19.44 9.41
C TYR A 52 -8.17 18.94 10.84
N LEU A 53 -7.19 19.07 11.74
CA LEU A 53 -7.30 18.59 13.12
C LEU A 53 -8.41 19.32 13.90
N GLN A 54 -8.54 20.62 13.74
CA GLN A 54 -9.60 21.39 14.39
C GLN A 54 -11.00 21.02 13.89
N ASN A 55 -11.13 20.73 12.58
CA ASN A 55 -12.41 20.29 12.00
C ASN A 55 -12.81 18.88 12.45
N GLN A 56 -11.82 17.96 12.54
CA GLN A 56 -12.07 16.57 12.96
C GLN A 56 -12.27 16.46 14.49
N TYR A 57 -11.62 17.32 15.26
CA TYR A 57 -11.60 17.26 16.72
C TYR A 57 -11.96 18.63 17.31
N PRO A 58 -13.21 19.09 17.18
CA PRO A 58 -13.61 20.44 17.64
C PRO A 58 -13.51 20.62 19.14
N ASP A 59 -13.45 19.54 19.92
CA ASP A 59 -13.28 19.56 21.37
C ASP A 59 -11.82 19.73 21.82
N LEU A 60 -10.84 19.70 20.91
CA LEU A 60 -9.44 19.98 21.20
C LEU A 60 -9.17 21.48 21.19
N ALA A 61 -8.55 21.98 22.24
CA ALA A 61 -8.04 23.34 22.27
C ALA A 61 -6.83 23.50 21.34
N ASP A 62 -6.48 24.74 20.99
CA ASP A 62 -5.31 25.03 20.15
C ASP A 62 -3.99 24.51 20.76
N SER A 63 -3.88 24.46 22.09
CA SER A 63 -2.76 23.84 22.80
C SER A 63 -2.67 22.35 22.53
N ASP A 64 -3.81 21.64 22.59
CA ASP A 64 -3.89 20.20 22.34
C ASP A 64 -3.52 19.88 20.88
N VAL A 65 -4.06 20.64 19.92
CA VAL A 65 -3.70 20.53 18.50
C VAL A 65 -2.19 20.74 18.30
N THR A 66 -1.61 21.70 19.04
CA THR A 66 -0.16 21.94 18.99
C THR A 66 0.65 20.76 19.54
N GLU A 67 0.19 20.11 20.61
CA GLU A 67 0.81 18.88 21.14
C GLU A 67 0.72 17.72 20.15
N VAL A 68 -0.44 17.52 19.52
CA VAL A 68 -0.66 16.52 18.48
C VAL A 68 0.31 16.72 17.32
N ILE A 69 0.47 17.96 16.84
CA ILE A 69 1.42 18.31 15.77
C ILE A 69 2.86 18.07 16.23
N ASN A 70 3.21 18.45 17.46
CA ASN A 70 4.54 18.24 18.00
C ASN A 70 4.86 16.74 18.15
N TYR A 71 3.88 15.91 18.49
CA TYR A 71 4.06 14.47 18.50
C TYR A 71 4.43 13.93 17.12
N LEU A 72 3.74 14.35 16.06
CA LEU A 72 4.06 14.00 14.68
C LEU A 72 5.47 14.49 14.27
N ARG A 73 5.87 15.69 14.68
CA ARG A 73 7.20 16.25 14.39
C ARG A 73 8.34 15.47 15.02
N HIS A 74 8.11 14.86 16.19
CA HIS A 74 9.15 14.24 17.00
C HIS A 74 9.06 12.72 17.04
N VAL A 75 8.42 12.10 16.05
CA VAL A 75 8.40 10.63 15.93
C VAL A 75 9.83 10.09 15.94
N PRO A 76 10.16 9.17 16.87
CA PRO A 76 11.53 8.68 17.04
C PRO A 76 11.93 7.69 15.96
N GLY A 77 13.25 7.51 15.77
CA GLY A 77 13.88 6.50 14.93
C GLY A 77 15.38 6.66 14.99
N GLN A 78 16.12 5.55 15.01
CA GLN A 78 17.59 5.55 15.05
C GLN A 78 18.18 5.86 13.67
N SER A 79 17.55 5.34 12.60
CA SER A 79 17.91 5.63 11.22
C SER A 79 16.89 6.53 10.55
N HIS A 80 17.21 7.00 9.36
CA HIS A 80 16.27 7.74 8.51
C HIS A 80 15.09 6.86 8.09
N PHE A 81 15.36 5.61 7.75
CA PHE A 81 14.36 4.60 7.42
C PHE A 81 13.37 4.37 8.55
N GLU A 82 13.86 4.16 9.77
CA GLU A 82 12.98 3.99 10.94
C GLU A 82 12.09 5.21 11.17
N ARG A 83 12.62 6.43 11.02
CA ARG A 83 11.82 7.65 11.16
C ARG A 83 10.74 7.75 10.12
N LEU A 84 11.04 7.43 8.85
CA LEU A 84 10.04 7.38 7.79
C LEU A 84 8.97 6.32 8.11
N ARG A 85 9.38 5.09 8.41
CA ARG A 85 8.46 3.99 8.76
C ARG A 85 7.54 4.38 9.93
N ASN A 86 8.12 4.82 11.03
CA ASN A 86 7.36 5.15 12.24
C ASN A 86 6.44 6.37 12.01
N THR A 87 6.90 7.37 11.26
CA THR A 87 6.09 8.53 10.88
C THR A 87 4.92 8.09 9.98
N PHE A 88 5.19 7.25 8.97
CA PHE A 88 4.15 6.78 8.09
C PHE A 88 3.12 5.89 8.81
N GLN A 89 3.58 4.99 9.69
CA GLN A 89 2.68 4.19 10.52
C GLN A 89 1.79 5.08 11.38
N LEU A 90 2.36 6.10 12.02
CA LEU A 90 1.60 7.08 12.81
C LEU A 90 0.56 7.82 11.96
N VAL A 91 0.93 8.28 10.77
CA VAL A 91 0.03 8.99 9.84
C VAL A 91 -1.09 8.08 9.35
N ARG A 92 -0.78 6.82 9.03
CA ARG A 92 -1.74 5.84 8.51
C ARG A 92 -2.68 5.29 9.59
N ASP A 93 -2.13 4.93 10.74
CA ASP A 93 -2.87 4.17 11.75
C ASP A 93 -3.40 5.07 12.87
N GLY A 94 -2.86 6.30 12.99
CA GLY A 94 -3.21 7.23 14.07
C GLY A 94 -2.60 6.85 15.42
N TYR A 95 -3.03 7.52 16.47
CA TYR A 95 -2.64 7.20 17.84
C TYR A 95 -3.65 7.71 18.84
N ARG A 96 -3.59 7.17 20.05
CA ARG A 96 -4.40 7.65 21.18
C ARG A 96 -3.70 8.82 21.87
N TYR A 97 -4.32 9.97 21.84
CA TYR A 97 -3.94 11.16 22.58
C TYR A 97 -4.76 11.27 23.87
N THR A 98 -4.11 11.48 24.99
CA THR A 98 -4.78 11.75 26.27
C THR A 98 -4.60 13.22 26.61
N ARG A 99 -5.72 13.96 26.66
CA ARG A 99 -5.70 15.39 26.97
C ARG A 99 -5.24 15.65 28.39
N HIS A 100 -4.29 16.58 28.54
CA HIS A 100 -3.85 17.01 29.84
C HIS A 100 -4.97 17.79 30.58
N GLY A 101 -5.13 17.52 31.87
CA GLY A 101 -6.09 18.19 32.73
C GLY A 101 -7.30 17.34 33.10
N ASP A 102 -8.03 16.78 32.17
CA ASP A 102 -9.22 15.93 32.40
C ASP A 102 -9.02 14.44 32.07
N GLY A 103 -7.92 14.08 31.42
CA GLY A 103 -7.60 12.69 31.08
C GLY A 103 -8.48 12.09 29.96
N VAL A 104 -9.20 12.91 29.21
CA VAL A 104 -10.04 12.44 28.09
C VAL A 104 -9.16 11.94 26.95
N ASN A 105 -9.52 10.76 26.41
CA ASN A 105 -8.81 10.12 25.31
C ASN A 105 -9.45 10.48 23.97
N PHE A 106 -8.58 10.78 22.99
CA PHE A 106 -8.94 11.00 21.58
C PHE A 106 -8.16 10.04 20.70
N ASP A 107 -8.83 9.35 19.80
CA ASP A 107 -8.17 8.54 18.78
C ASP A 107 -7.86 9.45 17.57
N ILE A 108 -6.65 10.01 17.56
CA ILE A 108 -6.20 10.96 16.55
C ILE A 108 -5.85 10.24 15.25
N ARG A 109 -6.44 10.70 14.16
CA ARG A 109 -6.13 10.30 12.80
C ARG A 109 -5.69 11.51 11.99
N PHE A 110 -4.56 11.42 11.33
CA PHE A 110 -4.02 12.49 10.48
C PHE A 110 -4.62 12.49 9.07
N ILE A 111 -5.26 11.39 8.69
CA ILE A 111 -5.94 11.20 7.41
C ILE A 111 -7.25 10.48 7.66
N ASP A 112 -8.33 10.96 7.06
CA ASP A 112 -9.59 10.22 6.98
C ASP A 112 -9.58 9.34 5.72
N PHE A 113 -9.30 8.05 5.91
CA PHE A 113 -9.27 7.08 4.82
C PHE A 113 -10.66 6.56 4.43
N ASP A 114 -11.68 6.82 5.21
CA ASP A 114 -13.03 6.32 4.98
C ASP A 114 -13.89 7.39 4.28
N ASN A 115 -13.59 8.67 4.50
CA ASN A 115 -14.25 9.80 3.83
C ASN A 115 -13.20 10.71 3.17
N THR A 116 -12.99 10.54 1.88
CA THR A 116 -12.02 11.30 1.10
C THR A 116 -12.24 12.81 1.18
N ASP A 117 -13.50 13.25 1.19
CA ASP A 117 -13.88 14.67 1.15
C ASP A 117 -13.55 15.41 2.46
N CYS A 118 -13.29 14.70 3.55
CA CYS A 118 -12.86 15.30 4.81
C CYS A 118 -11.38 15.74 4.78
N ASN A 119 -10.62 15.33 3.76
CA ASN A 119 -9.20 15.66 3.65
C ASN A 119 -8.95 16.86 2.74
N ILE A 120 -7.83 17.54 3.00
CA ILE A 120 -7.33 18.66 2.19
C ILE A 120 -6.18 18.13 1.33
N PHE A 121 -6.37 18.07 0.01
CA PHE A 121 -5.35 17.67 -0.95
C PHE A 121 -4.72 18.89 -1.59
N ARG A 122 -3.39 19.02 -1.48
CA ARG A 122 -2.66 20.17 -2.02
C ARG A 122 -1.39 19.76 -2.76
N ALA A 123 -1.24 20.23 -4.00
CA ALA A 123 -0.01 20.15 -4.75
C ALA A 123 0.78 21.46 -4.58
N VAL A 124 2.05 21.33 -4.24
CA VAL A 124 2.93 22.48 -4.01
C VAL A 124 4.21 22.31 -4.83
N ASN A 125 4.52 23.28 -5.65
CA ASN A 125 5.82 23.43 -6.32
C ASN A 125 6.65 24.54 -5.68
N GLN A 126 7.91 24.68 -6.07
CA GLN A 126 8.82 25.71 -5.55
C GLN A 126 8.86 25.76 -4.01
N PHE A 127 8.78 24.59 -3.39
CA PHE A 127 8.81 24.43 -1.93
C PHE A 127 10.27 24.38 -1.47
N GLU A 128 10.81 25.51 -1.05
CA GLU A 128 12.18 25.61 -0.57
C GLU A 128 12.36 24.90 0.77
N VAL A 129 13.35 24.02 0.89
CA VAL A 129 13.68 23.31 2.13
C VAL A 129 15.13 23.57 2.49
N ALA A 130 15.35 24.23 3.62
CA ALA A 130 16.68 24.60 4.10
C ALA A 130 17.43 23.40 4.69
N TYR A 131 18.73 23.33 4.43
CA TYR A 131 19.64 22.34 5.01
C TYR A 131 20.99 22.96 5.39
N GLY A 132 21.80 22.21 6.14
CA GLY A 132 23.12 22.66 6.57
C GLY A 132 23.09 23.87 7.51
N MET A 133 24.27 24.37 7.89
CA MET A 133 24.41 25.52 8.79
C MET A 133 24.20 26.88 8.08
N LYS A 134 24.40 26.93 6.77
CA LYS A 134 24.28 28.14 5.96
C LYS A 134 22.87 28.37 5.40
N ASN A 135 21.91 27.51 5.75
CA ASN A 135 20.55 27.52 5.20
C ASN A 135 20.53 27.45 3.64
N ASP A 136 21.44 26.66 3.07
CA ASP A 136 21.31 26.27 1.67
C ASP A 136 19.95 25.59 1.45
N VAL A 137 19.37 25.68 0.26
CA VAL A 137 18.04 25.16 -0.01
C VAL A 137 18.04 24.04 -1.04
N ARG A 138 17.07 23.12 -0.92
CA ARG A 138 16.64 22.19 -1.95
C ARG A 138 15.20 22.52 -2.29
N ILE A 139 14.85 22.38 -3.56
CA ILE A 139 13.54 22.69 -4.11
C ILE A 139 13.08 21.47 -4.89
N PRO A 140 12.29 20.57 -4.28
CA PRO A 140 11.60 19.51 -5.03
C PRO A 140 10.64 20.09 -6.06
N ASP A 141 10.51 19.44 -7.22
CA ASP A 141 9.69 19.97 -8.30
C ASP A 141 8.21 20.07 -7.89
N VAL A 142 7.62 18.98 -7.41
CA VAL A 142 6.26 19.01 -6.86
C VAL A 142 6.15 18.10 -5.65
N LEU A 143 5.52 18.61 -4.59
CA LEU A 143 5.14 17.86 -3.40
C LEU A 143 3.61 17.74 -3.31
N LEU A 144 3.13 16.55 -2.94
CA LEU A 144 1.71 16.31 -2.69
C LEU A 144 1.46 16.20 -1.19
N PHE A 145 0.64 17.10 -0.69
CA PHE A 145 0.25 17.17 0.71
C PHE A 145 -1.18 16.66 0.90
N VAL A 146 -1.37 15.83 1.91
CA VAL A 146 -2.70 15.54 2.46
C VAL A 146 -2.76 16.07 3.87
N ASN A 147 -3.74 16.90 4.15
CA ASN A 147 -3.89 17.57 5.45
C ASN A 147 -2.58 18.24 5.92
N GLY A 148 -1.85 18.85 5.01
CA GLY A 148 -0.60 19.55 5.32
C GLY A 148 0.62 18.64 5.58
N ILE A 149 0.52 17.34 5.36
CA ILE A 149 1.61 16.36 5.46
C ILE A 149 2.08 16.00 4.05
N PRO A 150 3.37 16.16 3.69
CA PRO A 150 3.90 15.84 2.37
C PRO A 150 4.05 14.31 2.22
N LEU A 151 3.21 13.67 1.41
CA LEU A 151 3.16 12.21 1.30
C LEU A 151 3.71 11.68 -0.02
N CYS A 152 3.96 12.54 -1.00
CA CYS A 152 4.58 12.15 -2.26
C CYS A 152 5.47 13.28 -2.80
N ILE A 153 6.61 12.89 -3.35
CA ILE A 153 7.55 13.78 -4.02
C ILE A 153 7.62 13.42 -5.50
N PHE A 154 7.51 14.43 -6.36
CA PHE A 154 7.80 14.31 -7.79
C PHE A 154 9.13 14.97 -8.11
N GLU A 155 9.94 14.27 -8.91
CA GLU A 155 11.14 14.81 -9.51
C GLU A 155 11.08 14.63 -11.02
N LEU A 156 11.17 15.74 -11.74
CA LEU A 156 10.97 15.83 -13.17
C LEU A 156 12.29 16.16 -13.88
N LYS A 157 12.47 15.63 -15.08
CA LYS A 157 13.62 15.97 -15.92
C LYS A 157 13.15 16.39 -17.30
N ASN A 158 13.93 17.28 -17.92
CA ASN A 158 13.61 17.81 -19.23
C ASN A 158 13.98 16.80 -20.33
N PRO A 159 13.01 16.26 -21.10
CA PRO A 159 13.28 15.27 -22.14
C PRO A 159 14.12 15.78 -23.32
N THR A 160 14.36 17.08 -23.41
CA THR A 160 15.11 17.69 -24.52
C THR A 160 16.60 17.90 -24.23
N LYS A 161 17.03 17.72 -22.99
CA LYS A 161 18.46 17.77 -22.61
C LYS A 161 19.10 16.41 -22.84
N LEU A 162 20.19 16.38 -23.61
CA LEU A 162 20.92 15.15 -23.98
C LEU A 162 21.43 14.35 -22.77
N ASP A 163 21.66 15.00 -21.62
CA ASP A 163 22.21 14.39 -20.41
C ASP A 163 21.19 14.30 -19.26
N ALA A 164 19.93 14.70 -19.48
CA ALA A 164 18.89 14.64 -18.45
C ALA A 164 18.02 13.41 -18.69
N ASP A 165 18.23 12.40 -17.87
CA ASP A 165 17.44 11.18 -17.88
C ASP A 165 16.72 10.94 -16.55
N ILE A 166 15.84 9.96 -16.53
CA ILE A 166 15.09 9.57 -15.36
C ILE A 166 15.99 9.05 -14.22
N ALA A 167 17.20 8.54 -14.52
CA ALA A 167 18.13 8.10 -13.51
C ALA A 167 18.66 9.29 -12.68
N GLN A 168 18.80 10.47 -13.27
CA GLN A 168 19.15 11.68 -12.52
C GLN A 168 18.03 12.12 -11.57
N ALA A 169 16.77 11.97 -11.97
CA ALA A 169 15.65 12.22 -11.06
C ALA A 169 15.70 11.27 -9.85
N TYR A 170 15.98 10.00 -10.11
CA TYR A 170 16.18 9.01 -9.06
C TYR A 170 17.34 9.39 -8.11
N GLU A 171 18.52 9.69 -8.64
CA GLU A 171 19.68 10.07 -7.84
C GLU A 171 19.44 11.35 -7.03
N GLN A 172 18.64 12.27 -7.55
CA GLN A 172 18.31 13.51 -6.85
C GLN A 172 17.52 13.20 -5.57
N ILE A 173 16.54 12.33 -5.62
CA ILE A 173 15.77 11.91 -4.44
C ILE A 173 16.64 11.05 -3.52
N HIS A 174 17.22 9.97 -4.02
CA HIS A 174 17.86 8.93 -3.21
C HIS A 174 19.23 9.30 -2.68
N THR A 175 19.93 10.23 -3.32
CA THR A 175 21.28 10.66 -2.90
C THR A 175 21.25 12.07 -2.35
N ARG A 176 20.77 13.05 -3.12
CA ARG A 176 20.89 14.45 -2.73
C ARG A 176 19.87 14.81 -1.65
N TYR A 177 18.58 14.52 -1.85
CA TYR A 177 17.55 14.89 -0.89
C TYR A 177 17.64 14.05 0.37
N MET A 178 17.96 12.75 0.24
CA MET A 178 18.18 11.89 1.40
C MET A 178 19.30 12.40 2.31
N ARG A 179 20.38 12.97 1.72
CA ARG A 179 21.48 13.56 2.47
C ARG A 179 21.14 14.94 3.04
N ASP A 180 20.51 15.83 2.22
CA ASP A 180 20.39 17.24 2.52
C ASP A 180 19.08 17.60 3.25
N ILE A 181 17.97 17.00 2.85
CA ILE A 181 16.62 17.29 3.40
C ILE A 181 15.90 16.04 3.93
N PRO A 182 16.58 15.20 4.73
CA PRO A 182 15.95 13.99 5.29
C PRO A 182 14.73 14.29 6.18
N HIS A 183 14.67 15.49 6.76
CA HIS A 183 13.55 15.95 7.58
C HIS A 183 12.26 16.17 6.78
N LEU A 184 12.33 16.43 5.46
CA LEU A 184 11.19 16.39 4.55
C LEU A 184 10.85 14.93 4.18
N LEU A 185 11.86 14.16 3.74
CA LEU A 185 11.64 12.82 3.19
C LEU A 185 11.07 11.84 4.22
N ARG A 186 11.25 12.08 5.51
CA ARG A 186 10.63 11.25 6.56
C ARG A 186 9.09 11.22 6.51
N TYR A 187 8.47 12.15 5.78
CA TYR A 187 7.02 12.20 5.60
C TYR A 187 6.58 11.68 4.22
N CYS A 188 7.52 11.49 3.27
CA CYS A 188 7.24 11.14 1.88
C CYS A 188 7.42 9.63 1.63
N PRO A 189 6.40 8.78 1.89
CA PRO A 189 6.49 7.35 1.59
C PRO A 189 6.48 7.06 0.10
N LEU A 190 6.00 7.98 -0.72
CA LEU A 190 5.91 7.79 -2.16
C LEU A 190 6.79 8.79 -2.91
N SER A 191 7.35 8.31 -4.01
CA SER A 191 8.11 9.15 -4.94
C SER A 191 7.79 8.79 -6.38
N CYS A 192 7.70 9.82 -7.21
CA CYS A 192 7.50 9.70 -8.64
C CYS A 192 8.64 10.37 -9.38
N ILE A 193 9.21 9.67 -10.35
CA ILE A 193 10.26 10.19 -11.22
C ILE A 193 9.77 10.20 -12.67
N SER A 194 10.08 11.25 -13.41
CA SER A 194 9.67 11.34 -14.81
C SER A 194 10.56 12.26 -15.65
N ASP A 195 10.77 11.84 -16.90
CA ASP A 195 11.35 12.70 -17.96
C ASP A 195 10.37 12.93 -19.11
N ALA A 196 9.10 12.60 -18.94
CA ALA A 196 8.04 12.67 -19.95
C ALA A 196 8.31 11.87 -21.23
N THR A 197 9.29 10.98 -21.25
CA THR A 197 9.51 10.08 -22.39
C THR A 197 8.79 8.74 -22.18
N ASP A 198 8.81 7.89 -23.21
CA ASP A 198 8.08 6.63 -23.21
C ASP A 198 8.56 5.69 -22.07
N ASN A 199 7.62 5.20 -21.27
CA ASN A 199 7.83 4.33 -20.11
C ASN A 199 8.66 4.94 -18.95
N ASN A 200 8.85 6.24 -18.92
CA ASN A 200 9.68 6.94 -17.96
C ASN A 200 8.90 7.86 -17.00
N THR A 201 7.62 7.59 -16.78
CA THR A 201 6.89 8.13 -15.63
C THR A 201 6.63 6.96 -14.67
N ARG A 202 7.36 6.93 -13.56
CA ARG A 202 7.44 5.75 -12.69
C ARG A 202 7.16 6.10 -11.24
N LEU A 203 6.45 5.18 -10.57
CA LEU A 203 6.18 5.21 -9.14
C LEU A 203 7.17 4.32 -8.39
N GLY A 204 7.60 4.77 -7.25
CA GLY A 204 8.38 4.06 -6.26
C GLY A 204 8.21 4.67 -4.89
N THR A 205 9.12 4.32 -4.00
CA THR A 205 9.25 4.90 -2.66
C THR A 205 10.64 5.51 -2.51
N THR A 206 10.91 6.20 -1.42
CA THR A 206 12.24 6.74 -1.15
C THR A 206 13.30 5.66 -0.84
N TYR A 207 12.89 4.39 -0.75
CA TYR A 207 13.78 3.23 -0.55
C TYR A 207 13.64 2.16 -1.65
N THR A 208 12.86 2.42 -2.70
CA THR A 208 12.77 1.52 -3.85
C THR A 208 14.05 1.61 -4.71
N PRO A 209 14.74 0.50 -5.00
CA PRO A 209 15.83 0.48 -5.97
C PRO A 209 15.38 0.93 -7.36
N TYR A 210 16.27 1.56 -8.14
CA TYR A 210 15.92 2.14 -9.45
C TYR A 210 15.22 1.15 -10.40
N GLU A 211 15.70 -0.10 -10.46
CA GLU A 211 15.14 -1.17 -11.27
C GLU A 211 13.72 -1.59 -10.86
N HIS A 212 13.29 -1.19 -9.67
CA HIS A 212 11.96 -1.49 -9.13
C HIS A 212 10.99 -0.31 -9.19
N TYR A 213 11.41 0.84 -9.68
CA TYR A 213 10.48 1.91 -10.06
C TYR A 213 9.66 1.49 -11.27
N TYR A 214 8.35 1.53 -11.14
CA TYR A 214 7.43 0.95 -12.12
C TYR A 214 6.53 1.98 -12.78
N ALA A 215 6.44 1.95 -14.12
CA ALA A 215 5.51 2.79 -14.85
C ALA A 215 4.07 2.34 -14.57
N TRP A 216 3.22 3.29 -14.17
CA TRP A 216 1.79 3.04 -14.03
C TRP A 216 1.10 3.22 -15.38
N LYS A 217 0.59 2.13 -15.97
CA LYS A 217 0.20 2.10 -17.39
C LYS A 217 -1.29 2.15 -17.65
N LYS A 218 -2.14 2.10 -16.62
CA LYS A 218 -3.59 2.04 -16.77
C LYS A 218 -4.29 2.84 -15.69
N VAL A 219 -5.40 3.49 -16.04
CA VAL A 219 -6.30 4.11 -15.06
C VAL A 219 -7.30 3.08 -14.55
N ASN A 220 -7.89 2.27 -15.45
CA ASN A 220 -8.74 1.14 -15.11
C ASN A 220 -8.17 -0.14 -15.73
N ASN A 221 -8.61 -1.30 -15.25
CA ASN A 221 -8.06 -2.58 -15.71
C ASN A 221 -8.28 -2.81 -17.21
N GLU A 222 -9.42 -2.38 -17.74
CA GLU A 222 -9.84 -2.55 -19.13
C GLU A 222 -9.17 -1.56 -20.08
N ASP A 223 -8.56 -0.49 -19.56
CA ASP A 223 -7.96 0.55 -20.39
C ASP A 223 -6.76 0.00 -21.18
N PRO A 224 -6.50 0.57 -22.36
CA PRO A 224 -5.25 0.30 -23.07
C PRO A 224 -4.06 0.81 -22.23
N SER A 225 -2.92 0.15 -22.35
CA SER A 225 -1.70 0.56 -21.65
C SER A 225 -1.17 1.87 -22.22
N ALA A 226 -1.10 2.92 -21.40
CA ALA A 226 -0.43 4.17 -21.75
C ALA A 226 1.09 3.97 -21.70
N GLN A 227 1.77 4.25 -22.79
CA GLN A 227 3.22 4.03 -22.94
C GLN A 227 3.97 5.28 -23.35
N LYS A 228 3.27 6.30 -23.84
CA LYS A 228 3.88 7.45 -24.51
C LYS A 228 3.73 8.73 -23.72
N GLY A 229 4.83 9.41 -23.52
CA GLY A 229 4.97 10.80 -23.13
C GLY A 229 3.97 11.27 -22.06
N ILE A 230 3.31 12.38 -22.35
CA ILE A 230 2.36 13.03 -21.43
C ILE A 230 1.13 12.17 -21.08
N ASP A 231 0.73 11.22 -21.93
CA ASP A 231 -0.38 10.32 -21.62
C ASP A 231 -0.03 9.39 -20.46
N GLN A 232 1.24 9.05 -20.29
CA GLN A 232 1.70 8.28 -19.14
C GLN A 232 1.66 9.12 -17.85
N VAL A 233 2.00 10.42 -17.95
CA VAL A 233 1.85 11.35 -16.82
C VAL A 233 0.38 11.50 -16.42
N ARG A 234 -0.50 11.67 -17.40
CA ARG A 234 -1.96 11.68 -17.14
C ARG A 234 -2.44 10.38 -16.50
N THR A 235 -1.90 9.26 -16.96
CA THR A 235 -2.27 7.93 -16.43
C THR A 235 -1.83 7.73 -15.01
N ILE A 236 -0.63 8.16 -14.63
CA ILE A 236 -0.18 8.04 -13.23
C ILE A 236 -0.94 9.01 -12.31
N VAL A 237 -1.24 10.23 -12.79
CA VAL A 237 -2.06 11.19 -12.03
C VAL A 237 -3.45 10.60 -11.76
N LYS A 238 -4.15 10.12 -12.76
CA LYS A 238 -5.49 9.52 -12.60
C LYS A 238 -5.48 8.16 -11.92
N GLY A 239 -4.46 7.36 -12.18
CA GLY A 239 -4.37 5.98 -11.71
C GLY A 239 -3.81 5.83 -10.30
N VAL A 240 -3.07 6.82 -9.80
CA VAL A 240 -2.41 6.80 -8.49
C VAL A 240 -2.82 7.99 -7.63
N HIS A 241 -2.84 9.20 -8.22
CA HIS A 241 -2.96 10.45 -7.47
C HIS A 241 -4.38 11.06 -7.52
N GLU A 242 -5.36 10.40 -8.15
CA GLU A 242 -6.77 10.72 -7.85
C GLU A 242 -6.98 10.54 -6.34
N PRO A 243 -7.58 11.52 -5.63
CA PRO A 243 -7.62 11.56 -4.18
C PRO A 243 -8.00 10.24 -3.48
N SER A 244 -9.08 9.58 -3.92
CA SER A 244 -9.54 8.36 -3.28
C SER A 244 -8.57 7.18 -3.50
N ARG A 245 -7.97 7.08 -4.69
CA ARG A 245 -6.96 6.06 -5.02
C ARG A 245 -5.65 6.32 -4.31
N PHE A 246 -5.25 7.58 -4.18
CA PHE A 246 -4.05 7.96 -3.46
C PHE A 246 -4.15 7.53 -2.00
N LEU A 247 -5.28 7.80 -1.36
CA LEU A 247 -5.54 7.33 0.00
C LEU A 247 -5.57 5.79 0.09
N GLU A 248 -6.22 5.12 -0.85
CA GLU A 248 -6.25 3.65 -0.88
C GLU A 248 -4.84 3.06 -1.00
N ILE A 249 -3.99 3.62 -1.88
CA ILE A 249 -2.60 3.17 -2.05
C ILE A 249 -1.79 3.38 -0.78
N LEU A 250 -1.85 4.55 -0.17
CA LEU A 250 -1.16 4.83 1.09
C LEU A 250 -1.59 3.88 2.20
N ARG A 251 -2.89 3.61 2.33
CA ARG A 251 -3.42 2.80 3.40
C ARG A 251 -3.14 1.31 3.25
N ASP A 252 -3.32 0.77 2.04
CA ASP A 252 -3.42 -0.67 1.82
C ASP A 252 -2.26 -1.26 1.01
N TYR A 253 -1.44 -0.42 0.34
CA TYR A 253 -0.45 -0.90 -0.61
C TYR A 253 0.98 -0.39 -0.39
N VAL A 254 1.20 0.43 0.64
CA VAL A 254 2.54 0.82 1.10
C VAL A 254 2.85 0.09 2.39
N TYR A 255 3.98 -0.62 2.44
CA TYR A 255 4.38 -1.30 3.65
C TYR A 255 5.89 -1.40 3.82
N PHE A 256 6.31 -1.59 5.06
CA PHE A 256 7.69 -1.75 5.49
C PHE A 256 7.83 -3.16 6.08
N PRO A 257 8.58 -4.07 5.42
CA PRO A 257 8.88 -5.36 6.00
C PRO A 257 9.67 -5.21 7.30
N ASP A 258 9.43 -6.08 8.28
CA ASP A 258 10.19 -6.07 9.53
C ASP A 258 11.68 -6.31 9.31
N GLU A 259 12.52 -5.56 10.00
CA GLU A 259 13.98 -5.44 9.78
C GLU A 259 14.82 -6.68 10.08
N LYS A 260 14.26 -7.81 10.47
CA LYS A 260 15.02 -9.04 10.79
C LYS A 260 15.99 -9.51 9.70
N SER A 261 15.98 -8.86 8.52
CA SER A 261 16.90 -9.13 7.40
C SER A 261 18.08 -8.18 7.29
N GLY A 262 18.11 -7.11 8.08
CA GLY A 262 19.11 -6.05 7.95
C GLY A 262 19.03 -5.24 6.66
N ARG A 263 17.92 -5.32 5.92
CA ARG A 263 17.66 -4.51 4.72
C ARG A 263 16.55 -3.50 5.01
N GLU A 264 16.85 -2.25 4.72
CA GLU A 264 15.84 -1.19 4.71
C GLU A 264 15.04 -1.30 3.42
N GLU A 265 13.80 -1.78 3.52
CA GLU A 265 12.92 -1.98 2.37
C GLU A 265 11.59 -1.26 2.60
N GLU A 266 11.19 -0.46 1.64
CA GLU A 266 9.86 0.13 1.56
C GLU A 266 9.23 -0.26 0.23
N ILE A 267 8.01 -0.76 0.28
CA ILE A 267 7.35 -1.38 -0.88
C ILE A 267 6.05 -0.67 -1.17
N VAL A 268 5.85 -0.35 -2.44
CA VAL A 268 4.56 0.09 -3.00
C VAL A 268 4.11 -0.87 -4.09
N CYS A 269 2.80 -1.08 -4.23
CA CYS A 269 2.26 -1.95 -5.25
C CYS A 269 2.56 -1.45 -6.67
N ARG A 270 2.64 -2.39 -7.61
CA ARG A 270 2.61 -2.14 -9.05
C ARG A 270 1.16 -2.14 -9.55
N TYR A 271 0.87 -1.45 -10.67
CA TYR A 271 -0.51 -1.39 -11.19
C TYR A 271 -1.18 -2.76 -11.41
N PRO A 272 -0.48 -3.84 -11.87
CA PRO A 272 -1.11 -5.15 -12.00
C PRO A 272 -1.50 -5.75 -10.65
N GLN A 273 -0.69 -5.52 -9.61
CA GLN A 273 -0.99 -5.98 -8.24
C GLN A 273 -2.19 -5.22 -7.66
N PHE A 274 -2.27 -3.92 -7.89
CA PHE A 274 -3.40 -3.08 -7.46
C PHE A 274 -4.72 -3.59 -8.05
N PHE A 275 -4.78 -3.78 -9.38
CA PHE A 275 -6.00 -4.27 -10.03
C PHE A 275 -6.33 -5.72 -9.65
N ALA A 276 -5.32 -6.60 -9.61
CA ALA A 276 -5.52 -7.99 -9.19
C ALA A 276 -6.07 -8.08 -7.77
N THR A 277 -5.53 -7.28 -6.84
CA THR A 277 -6.01 -7.24 -5.46
C THR A 277 -7.47 -6.82 -5.38
N ARG A 278 -7.86 -5.73 -6.05
CA ARG A 278 -9.26 -5.26 -6.05
C ARG A 278 -10.20 -6.30 -6.65
N MET A 279 -9.87 -6.82 -7.82
CA MET A 279 -10.71 -7.82 -8.52
C MET A 279 -10.85 -9.10 -7.70
N MET A 280 -9.77 -9.59 -7.09
CA MET A 280 -9.81 -10.81 -6.26
C MET A 280 -10.57 -10.57 -4.97
N SER A 281 -10.37 -9.45 -4.30
CA SER A 281 -11.12 -9.08 -3.09
C SER A 281 -12.62 -8.98 -3.38
N ASP A 282 -13.01 -8.35 -4.48
CA ASP A 282 -14.41 -8.23 -4.89
C ASP A 282 -15.01 -9.60 -5.27
N SER A 283 -14.22 -10.47 -5.91
CA SER A 283 -14.65 -11.82 -6.23
C SER A 283 -14.88 -12.67 -4.98
N ILE A 284 -13.98 -12.59 -4.00
CA ILE A 284 -14.11 -13.29 -2.71
C ILE A 284 -15.34 -12.79 -1.95
N ARG A 285 -15.54 -11.47 -1.88
CA ARG A 285 -16.72 -10.85 -1.23
C ARG A 285 -18.02 -11.32 -1.88
N ARG A 286 -18.06 -11.35 -3.22
CA ARG A 286 -19.22 -11.86 -3.98
C ARG A 286 -19.47 -13.33 -3.67
N ALA A 287 -18.44 -14.17 -3.75
CA ALA A 287 -18.55 -15.60 -3.44
C ALA A 287 -19.06 -15.85 -2.01
N PHE A 288 -18.59 -15.07 -1.04
CA PHE A 288 -19.08 -15.14 0.34
C PHE A 288 -20.56 -14.77 0.45
N LYS A 289 -20.96 -13.66 -0.19
CA LYS A 289 -22.36 -13.20 -0.22
C LYS A 289 -23.30 -14.20 -0.89
N GLU A 290 -22.87 -14.76 -2.04
CA GLU A 290 -23.64 -15.74 -2.81
C GLU A 290 -23.56 -17.15 -2.22
N GLN A 291 -22.79 -17.33 -1.16
CA GLN A 291 -22.60 -18.61 -0.50
C GLN A 291 -21.99 -19.68 -1.40
N THR A 292 -21.13 -19.28 -2.31
CA THR A 292 -20.37 -20.16 -3.18
C THR A 292 -18.91 -20.28 -2.69
N SER A 293 -18.21 -21.33 -3.12
CA SER A 293 -16.76 -21.49 -2.89
C SER A 293 -15.92 -20.94 -4.05
N LYS A 294 -16.53 -20.22 -5.01
CA LYS A 294 -15.91 -19.79 -6.26
C LYS A 294 -15.28 -18.40 -6.11
N GLY A 295 -14.05 -18.31 -5.59
CA GLY A 295 -13.35 -17.04 -5.40
C GLY A 295 -12.73 -16.47 -6.68
N GLY A 296 -11.93 -17.23 -7.37
CA GLY A 296 -11.30 -16.82 -8.63
C GLY A 296 -9.85 -17.30 -8.80
N THR A 297 -9.28 -16.99 -9.95
CA THR A 297 -7.88 -17.28 -10.28
C THR A 297 -7.18 -16.04 -10.80
N TYR A 298 -6.03 -15.73 -10.22
CA TYR A 298 -5.11 -14.73 -10.75
C TYR A 298 -3.97 -15.39 -11.51
N PHE A 299 -3.86 -15.07 -12.79
CA PHE A 299 -2.75 -15.49 -13.62
C PHE A 299 -1.76 -14.34 -13.81
N GLY A 300 -0.55 -14.52 -13.32
CA GLY A 300 0.53 -13.53 -13.42
C GLY A 300 1.82 -14.17 -13.88
N ALA A 301 2.59 -13.44 -14.70
CA ALA A 301 3.91 -13.88 -15.15
C ALA A 301 4.85 -14.16 -13.97
N THR A 302 5.85 -15.02 -14.18
CA THR A 302 6.90 -15.26 -13.18
C THR A 302 7.62 -13.94 -12.86
N GLY A 303 7.85 -13.67 -11.57
CA GLY A 303 8.49 -12.44 -11.12
C GLY A 303 7.58 -11.19 -11.06
N CYS A 304 6.28 -11.30 -11.42
CA CYS A 304 5.35 -10.17 -11.31
C CYS A 304 4.95 -9.80 -9.87
N GLY A 305 5.41 -10.54 -8.87
CA GLY A 305 5.13 -10.28 -7.46
C GLY A 305 3.80 -10.85 -6.97
N LYS A 306 3.41 -12.04 -7.41
CA LYS A 306 2.19 -12.75 -6.97
C LYS A 306 2.07 -12.83 -5.44
N THR A 307 3.16 -13.10 -4.74
CA THR A 307 3.19 -13.19 -3.28
C THR A 307 2.80 -11.88 -2.60
N TYR A 308 3.27 -10.73 -3.13
CA TYR A 308 2.83 -9.41 -2.67
C TYR A 308 1.34 -9.17 -2.96
N THR A 309 0.84 -9.62 -4.12
CA THR A 309 -0.59 -9.53 -4.44
C THR A 309 -1.42 -10.28 -3.39
N MET A 310 -1.03 -11.51 -3.03
CA MET A 310 -1.71 -12.28 -1.98
C MET A 310 -1.67 -11.57 -0.62
N MET A 311 -0.57 -10.92 -0.30
CA MET A 311 -0.43 -10.15 0.93
C MET A 311 -1.38 -8.94 0.94
N PHE A 312 -1.46 -8.19 -0.15
CA PHE A 312 -2.40 -7.07 -0.28
C PHE A 312 -3.86 -7.54 -0.23
N ILE A 313 -4.19 -8.68 -0.86
CA ILE A 313 -5.52 -9.28 -0.75
C ILE A 313 -5.82 -9.63 0.72
N ALA A 314 -4.91 -10.32 1.41
CA ALA A 314 -5.10 -10.69 2.80
C ALA A 314 -5.37 -9.47 3.70
N ARG A 315 -4.61 -8.38 3.51
CA ARG A 315 -4.83 -7.12 4.22
C ARG A 315 -6.21 -6.53 3.92
N GLN A 316 -6.62 -6.46 2.65
CA GLN A 316 -7.93 -5.94 2.30
C GLN A 316 -9.08 -6.78 2.87
N LEU A 317 -8.96 -8.11 2.83
CA LEU A 317 -9.94 -9.00 3.43
C LEU A 317 -10.06 -8.80 4.94
N ALA A 318 -8.95 -8.55 5.62
CA ALA A 318 -8.93 -8.29 7.05
C ALA A 318 -9.56 -6.95 7.43
N LEU A 319 -9.25 -5.89 6.69
CA LEU A 319 -9.55 -4.52 7.11
C LEU A 319 -10.72 -3.87 6.37
N ARG A 320 -11.05 -4.33 5.16
CA ARG A 320 -12.03 -3.68 4.27
C ARG A 320 -13.29 -4.48 4.06
N CYS A 321 -13.22 -5.79 4.19
CA CYS A 321 -14.35 -6.67 3.97
C CYS A 321 -15.08 -6.94 5.28
N LYS A 322 -15.78 -5.92 5.80
CA LYS A 322 -16.51 -6.00 7.10
C LYS A 322 -17.50 -7.17 7.15
N GLU A 323 -18.08 -7.54 6.01
CA GLU A 323 -18.98 -8.68 5.86
C GLU A 323 -18.31 -10.04 6.13
N LEU A 324 -16.99 -10.14 5.98
CA LEU A 324 -16.24 -11.35 6.31
C LEU A 324 -15.96 -11.47 7.82
N GLY A 325 -16.23 -10.43 8.59
CA GLY A 325 -15.83 -10.36 9.99
C GLY A 325 -14.30 -10.39 10.10
N SER A 326 -13.77 -11.29 10.94
CA SER A 326 -12.33 -11.53 11.05
C SER A 326 -11.97 -12.83 10.33
N PRO A 327 -11.65 -12.80 9.02
CA PRO A 327 -11.42 -14.01 8.24
C PRO A 327 -10.13 -14.69 8.65
N THR A 328 -10.09 -16.02 8.52
CA THR A 328 -8.86 -16.80 8.59
C THR A 328 -8.35 -17.02 7.17
N VAL A 329 -7.08 -16.74 6.93
CA VAL A 329 -6.46 -16.96 5.63
C VAL A 329 -5.49 -18.15 5.71
N ILE A 330 -5.60 -19.06 4.78
CA ILE A 330 -4.69 -20.21 4.63
C ILE A 330 -3.98 -20.11 3.29
N MET A 331 -2.67 -19.98 3.31
CA MET A 331 -1.85 -20.00 2.12
C MET A 331 -1.28 -21.41 1.90
N ILE A 332 -1.64 -22.03 0.80
CA ILE A 332 -1.18 -23.36 0.41
C ILE A 332 -0.08 -23.21 -0.64
N VAL A 333 1.09 -23.75 -0.36
CA VAL A 333 2.25 -23.76 -1.24
C VAL A 333 2.62 -25.18 -1.64
N ASP A 334 3.29 -25.34 -2.79
CA ASP A 334 3.63 -26.66 -3.36
C ASP A 334 4.79 -27.33 -2.63
N ARG A 335 5.81 -26.57 -2.20
CA ARG A 335 7.08 -27.10 -1.66
C ARG A 335 7.51 -26.41 -0.37
N ASP A 336 8.32 -27.10 0.41
CA ASP A 336 8.85 -26.60 1.68
C ASP A 336 9.78 -25.38 1.51
N ASP A 337 10.56 -25.29 0.43
CA ASP A 337 11.38 -24.12 0.12
C ASP A 337 10.52 -22.88 -0.18
N LEU A 338 9.40 -23.05 -0.92
CA LEU A 338 8.41 -22.00 -1.14
C LEU A 338 7.69 -21.62 0.17
N GLN A 339 7.38 -22.61 1.00
CA GLN A 339 6.83 -22.37 2.35
C GLN A 339 7.78 -21.50 3.17
N THR A 340 9.08 -21.78 3.11
CA THR A 340 10.10 -21.02 3.84
C THR A 340 10.24 -19.59 3.32
N GLN A 341 10.22 -19.37 2.01
CA GLN A 341 10.32 -18.02 1.41
C GLN A 341 9.06 -17.19 1.66
N ALA A 342 7.89 -17.73 1.35
CA ALA A 342 6.61 -17.07 1.63
C ALA A 342 6.45 -16.85 3.14
N GLY A 343 6.76 -17.86 3.95
CA GLY A 343 6.70 -17.75 5.41
C GLY A 343 7.53 -16.59 5.95
N LYS A 344 8.76 -16.42 5.48
CA LYS A 344 9.60 -15.28 5.88
C LYS A 344 8.97 -13.94 5.52
N LEU A 345 8.40 -13.81 4.32
CA LEU A 345 7.75 -12.56 3.90
C LEU A 345 6.53 -12.27 4.78
N PHE A 346 5.62 -13.23 4.94
CA PHE A 346 4.39 -13.00 5.70
C PHE A 346 4.63 -12.82 7.21
N LEU A 347 5.58 -13.55 7.78
CA LEU A 347 6.00 -13.35 9.18
C LEU A 347 6.56 -11.94 9.42
N ARG A 348 7.27 -11.38 8.44
CA ARG A 348 7.78 -9.99 8.49
C ARG A 348 6.71 -8.94 8.21
N SER A 349 5.54 -9.34 7.79
CA SER A 349 4.44 -8.46 7.42
C SER A 349 3.27 -8.55 8.40
N GLN A 350 3.47 -9.13 9.57
CA GLN A 350 2.41 -9.40 10.54
C GLN A 350 1.68 -8.11 10.96
N ASP A 351 2.43 -7.05 11.26
CA ASP A 351 1.87 -5.75 11.63
C ASP A 351 1.08 -5.11 10.48
N PHE A 352 1.58 -5.29 9.26
CA PHE A 352 0.87 -4.80 8.07
C PHE A 352 -0.42 -5.57 7.81
N LEU A 353 -0.42 -6.88 7.97
CA LEU A 353 -1.57 -7.74 7.69
C LEU A 353 -2.74 -7.52 8.65
N GLN A 354 -2.45 -7.24 9.94
CA GLN A 354 -3.43 -7.07 11.01
C GLN A 354 -4.44 -8.22 11.14
N LEU A 355 -4.03 -9.44 10.77
CA LEU A 355 -4.81 -10.67 10.92
C LEU A 355 -4.59 -11.37 12.28
N GLY A 356 -3.81 -10.76 13.16
CA GLY A 356 -3.40 -11.36 14.43
C GLY A 356 -2.24 -12.33 14.22
N THR A 357 -2.47 -13.62 14.41
CA THR A 357 -1.42 -14.64 14.29
C THR A 357 -1.03 -14.87 12.84
N VAL A 358 0.27 -14.76 12.52
CA VAL A 358 0.86 -15.24 11.26
C VAL A 358 1.76 -16.43 11.60
N LYS A 359 1.52 -17.61 11.04
CA LYS A 359 2.22 -18.83 11.42
C LYS A 359 2.49 -19.75 10.23
N VAL A 360 3.70 -20.30 10.18
CA VAL A 360 4.07 -21.39 9.27
C VAL A 360 3.78 -22.70 9.97
N ILE A 361 2.92 -23.50 9.38
CA ILE A 361 2.48 -24.78 9.93
C ILE A 361 3.54 -25.86 9.67
N SER A 362 4.03 -26.49 10.74
CA SER A 362 5.06 -27.53 10.68
C SER A 362 4.50 -28.89 10.24
N ASP A 363 3.35 -29.25 10.81
CA ASP A 363 2.74 -30.56 10.58
C ASP A 363 1.20 -30.48 10.59
N ARG A 364 0.59 -31.63 10.42
CA ARG A 364 -0.85 -31.78 10.28
C ARG A 364 -1.62 -31.60 11.60
N GLU A 365 -1.08 -32.08 12.68
CA GLU A 365 -1.73 -31.95 14.02
C GLU A 365 -1.74 -30.49 14.45
N GLU A 366 -0.70 -29.74 14.14
CA GLU A 366 -0.67 -28.31 14.33
C GLU A 366 -1.72 -27.59 13.51
N LEU A 367 -1.87 -27.93 12.21
CA LEU A 367 -2.93 -27.36 11.35
C LEU A 367 -4.31 -27.61 11.94
N LYS A 368 -4.56 -28.84 12.36
CA LYS A 368 -5.83 -29.23 12.96
C LYS A 368 -6.10 -28.45 14.26
N THR A 369 -5.10 -28.35 15.13
CA THR A 369 -5.22 -27.60 16.39
C THR A 369 -5.50 -26.13 16.13
N GLU A 370 -4.73 -25.50 15.25
CA GLU A 370 -4.89 -24.07 14.93
C GLU A 370 -6.23 -23.75 14.30
N LEU A 371 -6.77 -24.62 13.45
CA LEU A 371 -8.03 -24.36 12.79
C LEU A 371 -9.24 -24.76 13.62
N SER A 372 -9.22 -25.90 14.31
CA SER A 372 -10.38 -26.40 15.09
C SER A 372 -10.74 -25.53 16.29
N LEU A 373 -9.75 -24.88 16.90
CA LEU A 373 -9.92 -24.01 18.07
C LEU A 373 -10.10 -22.54 17.73
N ARG A 374 -10.04 -22.18 16.44
CA ARG A 374 -10.01 -20.78 16.03
C ARG A 374 -11.38 -20.24 15.71
N ASP A 375 -11.76 -19.20 16.42
CA ASP A 375 -13.04 -18.50 16.20
C ASP A 375 -12.92 -17.31 15.24
N SER A 376 -11.72 -16.74 15.06
CA SER A 376 -11.51 -15.56 14.19
C SER A 376 -10.04 -15.35 13.82
N GLY A 377 -9.81 -14.65 12.71
CA GLY A 377 -8.49 -14.18 12.27
C GLY A 377 -7.48 -15.29 11.98
N GLY A 378 -6.23 -14.89 11.82
CA GLY A 378 -5.09 -15.75 11.56
C GLY A 378 -4.71 -15.88 10.10
N PHE A 379 -3.40 -15.99 9.86
CA PHE A 379 -2.81 -16.27 8.56
C PHE A 379 -1.88 -17.49 8.70
N PHE A 380 -2.21 -18.57 8.01
CA PHE A 380 -1.49 -19.83 8.11
C PHE A 380 -0.86 -20.20 6.78
N ILE A 381 0.40 -20.60 6.80
CA ILE A 381 1.13 -21.03 5.61
C ILE A 381 1.48 -22.50 5.76
N CYS A 382 1.07 -23.31 4.81
CA CYS A 382 1.30 -24.76 4.85
C CYS A 382 1.54 -25.31 3.44
N THR A 383 2.20 -26.48 3.38
CA THR A 383 2.34 -27.21 2.13
C THR A 383 1.11 -28.08 1.87
N ILE A 384 0.88 -28.36 0.58
CA ILE A 384 -0.27 -29.17 0.13
C ILE A 384 -0.26 -30.58 0.76
N GLN A 385 0.93 -31.13 1.02
CA GLN A 385 1.08 -32.46 1.62
C GLN A 385 0.44 -32.57 3.00
N LYS A 386 0.33 -31.45 3.74
CA LYS A 386 -0.29 -31.44 5.08
C LYS A 386 -1.82 -31.60 5.03
N PHE A 387 -2.41 -31.45 3.83
CA PHE A 387 -3.83 -31.72 3.58
C PHE A 387 -4.07 -33.11 2.98
N CYS A 388 -3.01 -33.92 2.73
CA CYS A 388 -3.08 -35.12 1.91
C CYS A 388 -3.56 -36.40 2.60
N GLU A 389 -4.08 -36.36 3.82
CA GLU A 389 -4.71 -37.50 4.50
C GLU A 389 -6.03 -37.12 5.17
N SER A 390 -6.81 -38.12 5.61
CA SER A 390 -8.11 -37.94 6.25
C SER A 390 -8.02 -37.11 7.54
N ILE A 391 -8.20 -35.80 7.44
CA ILE A 391 -8.16 -34.89 8.58
C ILE A 391 -9.57 -34.74 9.21
N GLY A 392 -10.61 -35.11 8.47
CA GLY A 392 -11.98 -34.80 8.85
C GLY A 392 -12.31 -33.32 8.66
N GLU A 393 -13.40 -32.88 9.23
CA GLU A 393 -13.80 -31.47 9.21
C GLU A 393 -12.93 -30.69 10.21
N LEU A 394 -12.20 -29.67 9.69
CA LEU A 394 -11.30 -28.88 10.52
C LEU A 394 -12.02 -27.71 11.21
N ASN A 395 -12.97 -27.08 10.52
CA ASN A 395 -13.72 -25.95 11.03
C ASN A 395 -14.97 -25.70 10.15
N THR A 396 -16.09 -25.32 10.75
CA THR A 396 -17.38 -25.05 10.09
C THR A 396 -17.53 -23.60 9.62
N ARG A 397 -16.60 -22.73 9.93
CA ARG A 397 -16.66 -21.32 9.59
C ARG A 397 -16.58 -21.09 8.08
N ARG A 398 -17.39 -20.17 7.58
CA ARG A 398 -17.49 -19.83 6.15
C ARG A 398 -16.50 -18.78 5.72
N ASN A 399 -15.90 -18.03 6.65
CA ASN A 399 -14.92 -16.97 6.40
C ASN A 399 -13.47 -17.47 6.51
N ILE A 400 -13.22 -18.73 6.10
CA ILE A 400 -11.87 -19.27 5.90
C ILE A 400 -11.54 -19.18 4.42
N ILE A 401 -10.52 -18.40 4.09
CA ILE A 401 -10.12 -18.09 2.72
C ILE A 401 -8.81 -18.82 2.39
N CYS A 402 -8.80 -19.63 1.36
CA CYS A 402 -7.61 -20.34 0.92
C CYS A 402 -6.96 -19.66 -0.29
N PHE A 403 -5.69 -19.33 -0.19
CA PHE A 403 -4.82 -18.94 -1.30
C PHE A 403 -3.99 -20.14 -1.72
N SER A 404 -4.09 -20.56 -2.97
CA SER A 404 -3.24 -21.62 -3.50
C SER A 404 -2.21 -21.02 -4.46
N ASP A 405 -0.94 -21.07 -4.07
CA ASP A 405 0.17 -20.66 -4.94
C ASP A 405 0.52 -21.83 -5.90
N GLU A 406 0.97 -21.48 -7.11
CA GLU A 406 1.34 -22.43 -8.17
C GLU A 406 0.26 -23.53 -8.42
N ALA A 407 -1.02 -23.12 -8.37
CA ALA A 407 -2.17 -24.02 -8.47
C ALA A 407 -2.14 -24.97 -9.70
N HIS A 408 -1.42 -24.57 -10.75
CA HIS A 408 -1.29 -25.37 -11.98
C HIS A 408 -0.41 -26.62 -11.80
N ARG A 409 0.51 -26.67 -10.84
CA ARG A 409 1.48 -27.77 -10.69
C ARG A 409 0.88 -29.00 -10.01
N THR A 410 0.12 -28.80 -8.97
CA THR A 410 -0.39 -29.87 -8.09
C THR A 410 -1.87 -30.14 -8.24
N GLN A 411 -2.66 -29.11 -8.52
CA GLN A 411 -4.12 -29.21 -8.57
C GLN A 411 -4.64 -29.91 -9.83
N ILE A 412 -3.94 -29.86 -10.96
CA ILE A 412 -4.33 -30.60 -12.18
C ILE A 412 -4.34 -32.10 -11.95
N ARG A 413 -3.46 -32.63 -11.09
CA ARG A 413 -3.44 -34.07 -10.70
C ARG A 413 -4.44 -34.40 -9.61
N LEU A 414 -4.88 -33.41 -8.84
CA LEU A 414 -5.83 -33.56 -7.73
C LEU A 414 -7.29 -33.42 -8.22
N SER A 415 -7.54 -32.63 -9.27
CA SER A 415 -8.90 -32.37 -9.79
C SER A 415 -9.65 -33.65 -10.24
N SER A 416 -8.94 -34.72 -10.63
CA SER A 416 -9.55 -36.01 -10.92
C SER A 416 -9.93 -36.81 -9.68
N LYS A 417 -9.63 -36.32 -8.47
CA LYS A 417 -9.75 -37.10 -7.23
C LYS A 417 -10.45 -36.35 -6.09
N ILE A 418 -10.81 -35.06 -6.29
CA ILE A 418 -11.57 -34.30 -5.29
C ILE A 418 -13.01 -34.22 -5.74
N LYS A 419 -13.93 -34.81 -4.98
CA LYS A 419 -15.35 -34.54 -5.08
C LYS A 419 -15.71 -33.46 -4.08
N VAL A 420 -16.20 -32.32 -4.56
CA VAL A 420 -16.88 -31.34 -3.73
C VAL A 420 -18.33 -31.78 -3.62
N VAL A 421 -18.78 -32.11 -2.43
CA VAL A 421 -20.19 -32.40 -2.18
C VAL A 421 -20.83 -31.12 -1.68
N GLU A 422 -21.65 -30.51 -2.53
CA GLU A 422 -22.52 -29.42 -2.10
C GLU A 422 -23.68 -30.02 -1.29
N HIS A 423 -23.74 -29.72 -0.02
CA HIS A 423 -24.93 -29.97 0.78
C HIS A 423 -25.93 -28.84 0.62
N LYS A 424 -27.22 -29.18 0.49
CA LYS A 424 -28.33 -28.21 0.40
C LYS A 424 -28.44 -27.27 1.60
N ASP A 425 -27.78 -27.58 2.69
CA ASP A 425 -27.80 -26.82 3.93
C ASP A 425 -26.42 -26.20 4.23
N ILE A 426 -25.85 -25.47 3.27
CA ILE A 426 -24.84 -24.42 3.51
C ILE A 426 -23.48 -24.89 4.05
N GLU A 427 -23.12 -26.16 3.95
CA GLU A 427 -21.80 -26.65 4.34
C GLU A 427 -21.01 -27.09 3.10
N ALA A 428 -19.88 -26.43 2.82
CA ALA A 428 -18.89 -26.95 1.86
C ALA A 428 -18.19 -28.14 2.53
N LYS A 429 -18.57 -29.38 2.15
CA LYS A 429 -17.79 -30.56 2.54
C LYS A 429 -16.72 -30.81 1.49
N VAL A 430 -15.50 -30.90 1.98
CA VAL A 430 -14.36 -31.31 1.16
C VAL A 430 -14.18 -32.81 1.33
N GLU A 431 -14.47 -33.58 0.29
CA GLU A 431 -14.20 -35.01 0.29
C GLU A 431 -12.77 -35.33 -0.15
N GLN A 432 -12.19 -36.29 0.50
CA GLN A 432 -10.83 -36.76 0.24
C GLN A 432 -10.69 -37.46 -1.10
N THR A 433 -9.53 -37.23 -1.70
CA THR A 433 -9.05 -38.04 -2.81
C THR A 433 -8.36 -39.30 -2.30
N SER A 434 -8.24 -40.32 -3.18
CA SER A 434 -7.43 -41.50 -2.91
C SER A 434 -5.93 -41.23 -2.69
N ALA A 435 -5.49 -39.97 -2.84
CA ALA A 435 -4.14 -39.48 -2.56
C ALA A 435 -4.09 -38.61 -1.30
N GLY A 436 -5.21 -38.40 -0.62
CA GLY A 436 -5.26 -37.77 0.70
C GLY A 436 -5.13 -36.25 0.73
N ALA A 437 -5.39 -35.52 -0.34
CA ALA A 437 -5.30 -34.06 -0.36
C ALA A 437 -6.66 -33.40 -0.14
N VAL A 438 -6.69 -32.36 0.71
CA VAL A 438 -7.83 -31.48 0.95
C VAL A 438 -7.51 -30.12 0.34
N ALA A 439 -8.30 -29.68 -0.63
CA ALA A 439 -8.22 -28.31 -1.14
C ALA A 439 -9.56 -27.62 -0.96
N VAL A 440 -9.58 -26.51 -0.27
CA VAL A 440 -10.71 -25.59 -0.31
C VAL A 440 -10.56 -24.76 -1.58
N ARG A 441 -11.43 -25.03 -2.53
CA ARG A 441 -11.32 -24.49 -3.87
C ARG A 441 -12.11 -23.19 -3.97
N ILE A 442 -11.42 -22.08 -4.13
CA ILE A 442 -11.97 -20.86 -4.69
C ILE A 442 -11.56 -20.87 -6.19
N ILE A 443 -12.23 -21.66 -7.02
CA ILE A 443 -11.96 -21.73 -8.46
C ILE A 443 -13.28 -21.70 -9.22
N ASP A 444 -13.36 -20.84 -10.21
CA ASP A 444 -14.46 -20.85 -11.18
C ASP A 444 -14.28 -22.04 -12.14
N GLU A 445 -15.22 -22.99 -12.14
CA GLU A 445 -15.30 -24.08 -13.10
C GLU A 445 -16.14 -23.72 -14.32
N SER A 446 -16.15 -22.46 -14.75
CA SER A 446 -16.73 -22.14 -16.04
C SER A 446 -15.68 -22.45 -17.14
N LYS A 447 -15.45 -23.74 -17.43
CA LYS A 447 -15.30 -24.42 -18.75
C LYS A 447 -14.80 -25.81 -18.60
#